data_90ce74f98ee82cf3a354a02df1760cc7
#
_entry.id   90ce74f98ee82cf3a354a02df1760cc7
#
_cell.length_a   1.000
_cell.length_b   1.000
_cell.length_c   1.000
_cell.angle_alpha   90.00
_cell.angle_beta   90.00
_cell.angle_gamma   90.00
#
_symmetry.space_group_name_H-M   'P 1'
#
loop_
_entity.id
_entity.type
_entity.pdbx_description
1 polymer ?
#
loop_
_entity_poly.entity_id
_entity_poly.type
_entity_poly.pdbx_seq_one_letter_code
_entity_poly.pdbx_strand_id
1 'polypeptide(L)'
;MNIHFIVAPSTHLRPLMKELSNEHHISILPKEMSGNTDYVVVDPHLSEHHPDLLQAQQLGLKLLSPTEFLYEYFKDKTRVVIAGGQGRQEVLARVLHTMAFYNRTLSYCLQQPIAGKQVHLADTEFVLIEADAQSAALRPIVALITDIAPTDNPDAYDAFISAITKGGILIYNEEDTVLSNIVEANENPIRKMEYRTPAFETHNGETYLITSEGELPLGELGATSVSNIEAAKWVCQNMAIDEADFYEAMADYHL
;
A
#
# COMPACT_ATOMS: atom_id res chain seq x y z
N MET A 1 -20.27 -10.50 -7.11
CA MET A 1 -20.65 -10.18 -5.73
C MET A 1 -21.57 -8.96 -5.72
N ASN A 2 -22.43 -8.85 -4.72
CA ASN A 2 -23.29 -7.69 -4.45
C ASN A 2 -22.68 -6.92 -3.27
N ILE A 3 -22.13 -5.74 -3.51
CA ILE A 3 -21.42 -4.95 -2.51
C ILE A 3 -22.19 -3.63 -2.31
N HIS A 4 -22.56 -3.35 -1.08
CA HIS A 4 -23.24 -2.12 -0.72
C HIS A 4 -22.30 -1.18 0.03
N PHE A 5 -22.23 0.08 -0.39
CA PHE A 5 -21.39 1.09 0.25
C PHE A 5 -22.25 2.10 1.02
N ILE A 6 -22.02 2.19 2.32
CA ILE A 6 -22.58 3.24 3.18
C ILE A 6 -21.49 4.28 3.40
N VAL A 7 -21.49 5.33 2.59
CA VAL A 7 -20.39 6.30 2.52
C VAL A 7 -20.92 7.73 2.42
N ALA A 8 -20.11 8.68 2.89
CA ALA A 8 -20.40 10.09 2.70
C ALA A 8 -20.33 10.48 1.21
N PRO A 9 -21.06 11.52 0.77
CA PRO A 9 -21.00 12.01 -0.62
C PRO A 9 -19.59 12.39 -1.12
N SER A 10 -18.72 12.82 -0.21
CA SER A 10 -17.32 13.20 -0.49
C SER A 10 -16.31 12.08 -0.28
N THR A 11 -16.74 10.83 -0.23
CA THR A 11 -15.87 9.70 0.10
C THR A 11 -14.70 9.54 -0.87
N HIS A 12 -13.53 9.20 -0.32
CA HIS A 12 -12.33 8.82 -1.06
C HIS A 12 -12.43 7.41 -1.70
N LEU A 13 -13.48 6.64 -1.37
CA LEU A 13 -13.71 5.29 -1.90
C LEU A 13 -14.29 5.26 -3.33
N ARG A 14 -14.64 6.41 -3.90
CA ARG A 14 -15.22 6.47 -5.26
C ARG A 14 -14.41 5.77 -6.35
N PRO A 15 -13.06 5.92 -6.41
CA PRO A 15 -12.25 5.20 -7.40
C PRO A 15 -12.35 3.69 -7.24
N LEU A 16 -12.33 3.18 -6.00
CA LEU A 16 -12.51 1.75 -5.72
C LEU A 16 -13.89 1.27 -6.16
N MET A 17 -14.94 1.99 -5.80
CA MET A 17 -16.32 1.63 -6.19
C MET A 17 -16.50 1.61 -7.71
N LYS A 18 -15.91 2.58 -8.42
CA LYS A 18 -15.92 2.64 -9.88
C LYS A 18 -15.24 1.42 -10.49
N GLU A 19 -14.06 1.07 -9.99
CA GLU A 19 -13.30 -0.06 -10.52
C GLU A 19 -14.01 -1.39 -10.24
N LEU A 20 -14.51 -1.59 -9.03
CA LEU A 20 -15.30 -2.76 -8.66
C LEU A 20 -16.57 -2.92 -9.51
N SER A 21 -17.18 -1.82 -9.97
CA SER A 21 -18.41 -1.86 -10.78
C SER A 21 -18.22 -2.49 -12.16
N ASN A 22 -16.99 -2.71 -12.61
CA ASN A 22 -16.70 -3.41 -13.86
C ASN A 22 -17.05 -4.91 -13.77
N GLU A 23 -16.95 -5.51 -12.58
CA GLU A 23 -17.13 -6.96 -12.38
C GLU A 23 -18.21 -7.30 -11.34
N HIS A 24 -18.61 -6.35 -10.53
CA HIS A 24 -19.50 -6.56 -9.39
C HIS A 24 -20.69 -5.61 -9.41
N HIS A 25 -21.77 -6.04 -8.76
CA HIS A 25 -22.92 -5.17 -8.55
C HIS A 25 -22.66 -4.27 -7.35
N ILE A 26 -22.45 -2.97 -7.61
CA ILE A 26 -22.21 -1.96 -6.59
C ILE A 26 -23.48 -1.14 -6.36
N SER A 27 -23.89 -1.00 -5.10
CA SER A 27 -24.97 -0.12 -4.71
C SER A 27 -24.51 0.91 -3.68
N ILE A 28 -25.11 2.11 -3.76
CA ILE A 28 -24.90 3.23 -2.84
C ILE A 28 -26.28 3.73 -2.47
N LEU A 29 -26.42 4.32 -1.29
CA LEU A 29 -27.65 4.94 -0.80
C LEU A 29 -28.39 5.81 -1.84
N PRO A 30 -29.71 5.86 -1.79
CA PRO A 30 -30.68 5.17 -0.93
C PRO A 30 -31.36 3.97 -1.63
N LYS A 31 -30.62 2.94 -1.96
CA LYS A 31 -31.19 1.73 -2.57
C LYS A 31 -31.44 0.70 -1.47
N GLU A 32 -32.61 0.04 -1.51
CA GLU A 32 -32.96 -1.01 -0.55
C GLU A 32 -31.87 -2.08 -0.50
N MET A 33 -31.28 -2.27 0.67
CA MET A 33 -30.42 -3.41 0.94
C MET A 33 -31.29 -4.67 0.97
N SER A 34 -30.82 -5.70 0.32
CA SER A 34 -31.51 -7.00 0.29
C SER A 34 -30.69 -8.07 1.01
N GLY A 35 -31.32 -9.16 1.41
CA GLY A 35 -30.63 -10.31 1.99
C GLY A 35 -29.61 -10.99 1.05
N ASN A 36 -29.51 -10.55 -0.22
CA ASN A 36 -28.53 -11.03 -1.19
C ASN A 36 -27.27 -10.14 -1.25
N THR A 37 -27.08 -9.22 -0.30
CA THR A 37 -25.88 -8.40 -0.20
C THR A 37 -24.75 -9.23 0.43
N ASP A 38 -23.63 -9.40 -0.29
CA ASP A 38 -22.48 -10.18 0.20
C ASP A 38 -21.67 -9.40 1.23
N TYR A 39 -21.45 -8.09 0.99
CA TYR A 39 -20.69 -7.20 1.87
C TYR A 39 -21.35 -5.82 1.96
N VAL A 40 -21.29 -5.25 3.15
CA VAL A 40 -21.60 -3.83 3.39
C VAL A 40 -20.32 -3.13 3.84
N VAL A 41 -19.82 -2.22 3.02
CA VAL A 41 -18.62 -1.42 3.33
C VAL A 41 -19.05 -0.10 3.93
N VAL A 42 -18.62 0.15 5.16
CA VAL A 42 -19.05 1.31 5.97
C VAL A 42 -17.88 2.29 6.13
N ASP A 43 -18.10 3.54 5.75
CA ASP A 43 -17.14 4.62 6.01
C ASP A 43 -17.01 4.81 7.54
N PRO A 44 -15.78 4.73 8.11
CA PRO A 44 -15.59 4.84 9.56
C PRO A 44 -15.96 6.21 10.15
N HIS A 45 -16.14 7.22 9.31
CA HIS A 45 -16.53 8.57 9.73
C HIS A 45 -18.05 8.77 9.80
N LEU A 46 -18.85 7.75 9.48
CA LEU A 46 -20.30 7.82 9.58
C LEU A 46 -20.75 7.70 11.04
N SER A 47 -21.87 8.37 11.35
CA SER A 47 -22.52 8.23 12.64
C SER A 47 -23.00 6.78 12.84
N GLU A 48 -22.80 6.24 14.05
CA GLU A 48 -23.34 4.93 14.45
C GLU A 48 -24.87 4.86 14.36
N HIS A 49 -25.53 6.00 14.33
CA HIS A 49 -27.00 6.11 14.17
C HIS A 49 -27.45 6.33 12.72
N HIS A 50 -26.54 6.13 11.74
CA HIS A 50 -26.91 6.26 10.34
C HIS A 50 -28.01 5.26 9.99
N PRO A 51 -29.16 5.68 9.36
CA PRO A 51 -30.31 4.81 9.13
C PRO A 51 -29.96 3.51 8.41
N ASP A 52 -29.07 3.60 7.41
CA ASP A 52 -28.70 2.43 6.60
C ASP A 52 -27.77 1.48 7.35
N LEU A 53 -26.93 2.01 8.25
CA LEU A 53 -26.14 1.17 9.15
C LEU A 53 -27.05 0.36 10.07
N LEU A 54 -28.06 1.00 10.65
CA LEU A 54 -29.04 0.32 11.49
C LEU A 54 -29.84 -0.72 10.70
N GLN A 55 -30.22 -0.42 9.46
CA GLN A 55 -30.89 -1.37 8.58
C GLN A 55 -30.01 -2.57 8.25
N ALA A 56 -28.72 -2.36 7.91
CA ALA A 56 -27.78 -3.44 7.63
C ALA A 56 -27.59 -4.36 8.85
N GLN A 57 -27.53 -3.78 10.05
CA GLN A 57 -27.47 -4.52 11.32
C GLN A 57 -28.74 -5.35 11.57
N GLN A 58 -29.93 -4.77 11.33
CA GLN A 58 -31.20 -5.48 11.47
C GLN A 58 -31.34 -6.67 10.50
N LEU A 59 -30.76 -6.53 9.30
CA LEU A 59 -30.72 -7.60 8.29
C LEU A 59 -29.62 -8.64 8.56
N GLY A 60 -28.78 -8.45 9.60
CA GLY A 60 -27.67 -9.34 9.93
C GLY A 60 -26.58 -9.40 8.87
N LEU A 61 -26.40 -8.32 8.08
CA LEU A 61 -25.42 -8.26 7.01
C LEU A 61 -23.99 -8.08 7.56
N LYS A 62 -23.00 -8.61 6.84
CA LYS A 62 -21.58 -8.47 7.20
C LYS A 62 -21.10 -7.04 6.94
N LEU A 63 -20.86 -6.30 8.02
CA LEU A 63 -20.34 -4.93 7.99
C LEU A 63 -18.82 -4.98 8.02
N LEU A 64 -18.18 -4.23 7.14
CA LEU A 64 -16.73 -4.15 7.04
C LEU A 64 -16.30 -2.69 6.90
N SER A 65 -15.22 -2.32 7.56
CA SER A 65 -14.49 -1.11 7.20
C SER A 65 -13.88 -1.25 5.79
N PRO A 66 -13.47 -0.16 5.13
CA PRO A 66 -12.80 -0.23 3.83
C PRO A 66 -11.56 -1.14 3.85
N THR A 67 -10.78 -1.08 4.92
CA THR A 67 -9.55 -1.87 5.10
C THR A 67 -9.86 -3.37 5.26
N GLU A 68 -10.87 -3.71 6.07
CA GLU A 68 -11.35 -5.10 6.22
C GLU A 68 -11.93 -5.64 4.91
N PHE A 69 -12.64 -4.80 4.15
CA PHE A 69 -13.15 -5.19 2.84
C PHE A 69 -12.00 -5.48 1.86
N LEU A 70 -10.97 -4.62 1.79
CA LEU A 70 -9.80 -4.88 0.95
C LEU A 70 -9.10 -6.18 1.35
N TYR A 71 -8.98 -6.47 2.64
CA TYR A 71 -8.45 -7.76 3.10
C TYR A 71 -9.28 -8.93 2.58
N GLU A 72 -10.59 -8.90 2.77
CA GLU A 72 -11.48 -9.99 2.33
C GLU A 72 -11.48 -10.15 0.79
N TYR A 73 -11.44 -9.03 0.07
CA TYR A 73 -11.41 -9.03 -1.39
C TYR A 73 -10.12 -9.62 -1.95
N PHE A 74 -8.98 -9.34 -1.31
CA PHE A 74 -7.66 -9.78 -1.73
C PHE A 74 -7.06 -10.89 -0.84
N LYS A 75 -7.85 -11.61 -0.06
CA LYS A 75 -7.35 -12.61 0.88
C LYS A 75 -6.52 -13.73 0.22
N ASP A 76 -6.83 -14.06 -1.04
CA ASP A 76 -6.17 -15.08 -1.83
C ASP A 76 -5.00 -14.53 -2.68
N LYS A 77 -4.67 -13.24 -2.54
CA LYS A 77 -3.57 -12.55 -3.24
C LYS A 77 -2.43 -12.23 -2.26
N THR A 78 -1.23 -12.06 -2.80
CA THR A 78 -0.11 -11.53 -2.03
C THR A 78 -0.27 -10.03 -1.84
N ARG A 79 -0.67 -9.62 -0.63
CA ARG A 79 -0.87 -8.22 -0.26
C ARG A 79 0.47 -7.59 0.07
N VAL A 80 0.92 -6.68 -0.81
CA VAL A 80 2.08 -5.82 -0.65
C VAL A 80 1.59 -4.47 -0.16
N VAL A 81 1.89 -4.12 1.07
CA VAL A 81 1.35 -2.91 1.72
C VAL A 81 2.48 -1.94 2.04
N ILE A 82 2.37 -0.73 1.53
CA ILE A 82 3.35 0.33 1.78
C ILE A 82 2.74 1.38 2.71
N ALA A 83 3.36 1.54 3.87
CA ALA A 83 3.01 2.49 4.91
C ALA A 83 4.18 3.44 5.22
N GLY A 84 3.92 4.45 6.04
CA GLY A 84 4.92 5.43 6.47
C GLY A 84 4.55 6.85 6.09
N GLY A 85 5.49 7.78 6.18
CA GLY A 85 5.31 9.20 5.96
C GLY A 85 5.37 9.62 4.48
N GLN A 86 6.18 10.64 4.20
CA GLN A 86 6.21 11.29 2.88
C GLN A 86 6.82 10.41 1.77
N GLY A 87 7.78 9.55 2.09
CA GLY A 87 8.53 8.74 1.11
C GLY A 87 7.68 7.71 0.36
N ARG A 88 6.57 7.27 0.94
CA ARG A 88 5.76 6.19 0.37
C ARG A 88 5.24 6.46 -1.04
N GLN A 89 4.87 7.71 -1.39
CA GLN A 89 4.41 8.06 -2.73
C GLN A 89 5.51 7.86 -3.78
N GLU A 90 6.74 8.23 -3.47
CA GLU A 90 7.88 8.01 -4.35
C GLU A 90 8.17 6.52 -4.53
N VAL A 91 8.09 5.74 -3.45
CA VAL A 91 8.26 4.28 -3.52
C VAL A 91 7.17 3.66 -4.40
N LEU A 92 5.89 4.00 -4.16
CA LEU A 92 4.77 3.51 -4.95
C LEU A 92 4.93 3.83 -6.44
N ALA A 93 5.34 5.07 -6.77
CA ALA A 93 5.53 5.49 -8.16
C ALA A 93 6.61 4.66 -8.86
N ARG A 94 7.74 4.39 -8.19
CA ARG A 94 8.83 3.58 -8.74
C ARG A 94 8.46 2.11 -8.88
N VAL A 95 7.75 1.54 -7.90
CA VAL A 95 7.24 0.16 -8.00
C VAL A 95 6.28 0.04 -9.19
N LEU A 96 5.33 0.96 -9.33
CA LEU A 96 4.37 0.95 -10.44
C LEU A 96 5.06 1.14 -11.80
N HIS A 97 6.07 2.04 -11.87
CA HIS A 97 6.87 2.24 -13.08
C HIS A 97 7.61 0.95 -13.45
N THR A 98 8.32 0.34 -12.51
CA THR A 98 9.08 -0.89 -12.73
C THR A 98 8.17 -2.02 -13.26
N MET A 99 7.02 -2.21 -12.65
CA MET A 99 6.05 -3.22 -13.12
C MET A 99 5.56 -2.91 -14.53
N ALA A 100 5.28 -1.64 -14.83
CA ALA A 100 4.84 -1.21 -16.16
C ALA A 100 5.94 -1.35 -17.21
N PHE A 101 7.18 -1.02 -16.88
CA PHE A 101 8.35 -1.15 -17.74
C PHE A 101 8.51 -2.58 -18.28
N TYR A 102 8.31 -3.57 -17.42
CA TYR A 102 8.34 -4.99 -17.79
C TYR A 102 6.98 -5.54 -18.25
N ASN A 103 6.00 -4.68 -18.52
CA ASN A 103 4.64 -5.08 -18.91
C ASN A 103 3.99 -6.09 -17.94
N ARG A 104 4.33 -6.01 -16.65
CA ARG A 104 3.71 -6.82 -15.61
C ARG A 104 2.48 -6.12 -15.06
N THR A 105 1.32 -6.70 -15.30
CA THR A 105 0.07 -6.19 -14.74
C THR A 105 0.09 -6.33 -13.22
N LEU A 106 -0.31 -5.27 -12.52
CA LEU A 106 -0.38 -5.22 -11.07
C LEU A 106 -1.72 -4.62 -10.62
N SER A 107 -2.42 -5.29 -9.72
CA SER A 107 -3.54 -4.69 -9.00
C SER A 107 -3.03 -3.69 -7.97
N TYR A 108 -3.67 -2.55 -7.83
CA TYR A 108 -3.30 -1.58 -6.80
C TYR A 108 -4.48 -0.74 -6.29
N CYS A 109 -4.38 -0.34 -5.02
CA CYS A 109 -5.27 0.59 -4.35
C CYS A 109 -4.44 1.67 -3.65
N LEU A 110 -4.48 2.91 -4.15
CA LEU A 110 -3.72 4.04 -3.64
C LEU A 110 -4.62 5.01 -2.90
N GLN A 111 -4.07 5.74 -1.93
CA GLN A 111 -4.75 6.85 -1.27
C GLN A 111 -4.74 8.12 -2.13
N GLN A 112 -3.65 8.33 -2.90
CA GLN A 112 -3.51 9.43 -3.86
C GLN A 112 -3.25 8.87 -5.26
N PRO A 113 -3.74 9.52 -6.31
CA PRO A 113 -3.50 9.05 -7.67
C PRO A 113 -2.03 9.22 -8.09
N ILE A 114 -1.48 8.19 -8.74
CA ILE A 114 -0.19 8.25 -9.44
C ILE A 114 -0.48 8.17 -10.94
N ALA A 115 0.08 9.07 -11.73
CA ALA A 115 -0.20 9.22 -13.17
C ALA A 115 -1.71 9.25 -13.49
N GLY A 116 -2.50 9.90 -12.63
CA GLY A 116 -3.95 10.05 -12.79
C GLY A 116 -4.78 8.81 -12.46
N LYS A 117 -4.16 7.72 -11.99
CA LYS A 117 -4.85 6.48 -11.60
C LYS A 117 -4.67 6.23 -10.10
N GLN A 118 -5.76 5.85 -9.44
CA GLN A 118 -5.76 5.58 -8.00
C GLN A 118 -6.05 4.11 -7.68
N VAL A 119 -6.88 3.46 -8.48
CA VAL A 119 -7.23 2.04 -8.32
C VAL A 119 -7.15 1.35 -9.67
N HIS A 120 -6.61 0.17 -9.68
CA HIS A 120 -6.64 -0.77 -10.80
C HIS A 120 -6.79 -2.19 -10.26
N LEU A 121 -7.79 -2.90 -10.74
CA LEU A 121 -8.08 -4.28 -10.36
C LEU A 121 -7.90 -5.18 -11.57
N ALA A 122 -7.13 -6.24 -11.41
CA ALA A 122 -6.88 -7.25 -12.44
C ALA A 122 -6.67 -8.61 -11.77
N ASP A 123 -6.71 -9.67 -12.55
CA ASP A 123 -6.37 -11.00 -12.03
C ASP A 123 -4.85 -11.16 -11.97
N THR A 124 -4.26 -10.80 -10.84
CA THR A 124 -2.82 -10.79 -10.58
C THR A 124 -2.50 -11.51 -9.27
N GLU A 125 -1.28 -12.02 -9.13
CA GLU A 125 -0.79 -12.63 -7.90
C GLU A 125 -0.62 -11.59 -6.78
N PHE A 126 -0.09 -10.42 -7.13
CA PHE A 126 0.21 -9.34 -6.19
C PHE A 126 -0.85 -8.25 -6.24
N VAL A 127 -1.12 -7.64 -5.09
CA VAL A 127 -1.84 -6.38 -4.99
C VAL A 127 -1.04 -5.39 -4.16
N LEU A 128 -0.77 -4.22 -4.73
CA LEU A 128 -0.07 -3.12 -4.06
C LEU A 128 -1.08 -2.18 -3.40
N ILE A 129 -0.96 -2.00 -2.09
CA ILE A 129 -1.90 -1.18 -1.32
C ILE A 129 -1.13 -0.07 -0.60
N GLU A 130 -1.52 1.17 -0.86
CA GLU A 130 -1.08 2.29 -0.02
C GLU A 130 -1.91 2.33 1.26
N ALA A 131 -1.22 2.42 2.39
CA ALA A 131 -1.84 2.38 3.70
C ALA A 131 -1.22 3.40 4.66
N ASP A 132 -1.83 3.50 5.82
CA ASP A 132 -1.27 4.13 7.01
C ASP A 132 -1.04 3.06 8.10
N ALA A 133 -0.44 3.46 9.20
CA ALA A 133 -0.21 2.56 10.34
C ALA A 133 -1.49 2.01 10.98
N GLN A 134 -2.65 2.65 10.76
CA GLN A 134 -3.93 2.18 11.31
C GLN A 134 -4.55 1.05 10.46
N SER A 135 -3.92 0.70 9.36
CA SER A 135 -4.41 -0.29 8.38
C SER A 135 -4.03 -1.75 8.72
N ALA A 136 -3.86 -2.08 10.00
CA ALA A 136 -3.53 -3.43 10.50
C ALA A 136 -4.48 -4.52 9.98
N ALA A 137 -5.75 -4.18 9.74
CA ALA A 137 -6.75 -5.11 9.19
C ALA A 137 -6.41 -5.65 7.79
N LEU A 138 -5.49 -5.02 7.03
CA LEU A 138 -5.01 -5.52 5.74
C LEU A 138 -4.22 -6.83 5.85
N ARG A 139 -3.63 -7.13 7.02
CA ARG A 139 -2.80 -8.30 7.27
C ARG A 139 -1.79 -8.53 6.14
N PRO A 140 -0.80 -7.66 5.96
CA PRO A 140 0.16 -7.77 4.86
C PRO A 140 0.85 -9.12 4.79
N ILE A 141 1.25 -9.56 3.60
CA ILE A 141 2.22 -10.64 3.40
C ILE A 141 3.61 -10.03 3.22
N VAL A 142 3.69 -8.94 2.45
CA VAL A 142 4.88 -8.09 2.35
C VAL A 142 4.47 -6.70 2.80
N ALA A 143 5.18 -6.13 3.76
CA ALA A 143 4.99 -4.77 4.23
C ALA A 143 6.27 -3.96 4.03
N LEU A 144 6.12 -2.69 3.69
CA LEU A 144 7.18 -1.69 3.76
C LEU A 144 6.73 -0.56 4.68
N ILE A 145 7.63 -0.10 5.55
CA ILE A 145 7.47 1.14 6.33
C ILE A 145 8.67 2.04 6.00
N THR A 146 8.39 3.21 5.39
CA THR A 146 9.46 4.15 4.98
C THR A 146 10.02 4.94 6.14
N ASP A 147 9.15 5.45 7.00
CA ASP A 147 9.49 6.33 8.13
C ASP A 147 8.27 6.48 9.05
N ILE A 148 8.48 7.02 10.24
CA ILE A 148 7.41 7.43 11.17
C ILE A 148 7.43 8.95 11.27
N ALA A 149 6.35 9.60 10.83
CA ALA A 149 6.24 11.04 10.98
C ALA A 149 6.16 11.42 12.49
N PRO A 150 6.71 12.57 12.90
CA PRO A 150 6.71 13.00 14.30
C PRO A 150 5.32 13.12 14.94
N THR A 151 4.29 13.26 14.11
CA THR A 151 2.88 13.36 14.52
C THR A 151 2.17 12.01 14.60
N ASP A 152 2.81 10.96 14.13
CA ASP A 152 2.21 9.63 14.08
C ASP A 152 2.23 8.95 15.45
N ASN A 153 1.30 8.02 15.66
CA ASN A 153 1.27 7.21 16.87
C ASN A 153 2.15 5.96 16.70
N PRO A 154 3.26 5.82 17.47
CA PRO A 154 4.13 4.65 17.41
C PRO A 154 3.39 3.31 17.68
N ASP A 155 2.40 3.30 18.58
CA ASP A 155 1.63 2.08 18.90
C ASP A 155 0.84 1.56 17.71
N ALA A 156 0.45 2.44 16.78
CA ALA A 156 -0.23 2.04 15.56
C ALA A 156 0.72 1.26 14.62
N TYR A 157 2.00 1.64 14.57
CA TYR A 157 3.02 0.90 13.81
C TYR A 157 3.32 -0.47 14.42
N ASP A 158 3.39 -0.57 15.76
CA ASP A 158 3.54 -1.87 16.42
C ASP A 158 2.35 -2.80 16.12
N ALA A 159 1.12 -2.28 16.20
CA ALA A 159 -0.08 -3.01 15.83
C ALA A 159 -0.08 -3.43 14.34
N PHE A 160 0.38 -2.55 13.44
CA PHE A 160 0.51 -2.87 12.02
C PHE A 160 1.54 -3.99 11.77
N ILE A 161 2.72 -3.91 12.40
CA ILE A 161 3.77 -4.94 12.31
C ILE A 161 3.26 -6.28 12.87
N SER A 162 2.56 -6.25 14.00
CA SER A 162 1.95 -7.43 14.63
C SER A 162 0.87 -8.09 13.75
N ALA A 163 0.24 -7.33 12.86
CA ALA A 163 -0.78 -7.81 11.93
C ALA A 163 -0.21 -8.41 10.63
N ILE A 164 1.09 -8.25 10.35
CA ILE A 164 1.73 -8.91 9.21
C ILE A 164 1.56 -10.43 9.37
N THR A 165 1.13 -11.08 8.30
CA THR A 165 0.89 -12.52 8.29
C THR A 165 2.14 -13.27 8.75
N LYS A 166 1.98 -14.26 9.61
CA LYS A 166 3.10 -15.09 10.11
C LYS A 166 3.89 -15.68 8.94
N GLY A 167 5.22 -15.56 9.00
CA GLY A 167 6.11 -15.92 7.90
C GLY A 167 6.18 -14.87 6.77
N GLY A 168 5.44 -13.78 6.89
CA GLY A 168 5.54 -12.64 5.98
C GLY A 168 6.81 -11.83 6.14
N ILE A 169 6.89 -10.73 5.42
CA ILE A 169 8.10 -9.90 5.30
C ILE A 169 7.76 -8.47 5.71
N LEU A 170 8.61 -7.89 6.55
CA LEU A 170 8.67 -6.46 6.82
C LEU A 170 9.97 -5.89 6.26
N ILE A 171 9.86 -4.93 5.36
CA ILE A 171 10.94 -4.09 4.87
C ILE A 171 10.85 -2.76 5.62
N TYR A 172 11.94 -2.27 6.20
CA TYR A 172 11.89 -1.06 7.01
C TYR A 172 13.18 -0.25 6.92
N ASN A 173 13.05 1.07 7.03
CA ASN A 173 14.18 1.98 7.07
C ASN A 173 14.87 1.92 8.45
N GLU A 174 16.08 1.36 8.53
CA GLU A 174 16.82 1.28 9.79
C GLU A 174 17.39 2.64 10.24
N GLU A 175 17.47 3.63 9.35
CA GLU A 175 17.94 4.98 9.69
C GLU A 175 16.88 5.77 10.49
N ASP A 176 15.60 5.32 10.46
CA ASP A 176 14.57 5.82 11.40
C ASP A 176 14.69 5.05 12.73
N THR A 177 15.29 5.72 13.73
CA THR A 177 15.55 5.11 15.04
C THR A 177 14.28 4.76 15.80
N VAL A 178 13.17 5.51 15.61
CA VAL A 178 11.90 5.21 16.26
C VAL A 178 11.32 3.93 15.67
N LEU A 179 11.30 3.82 14.36
CA LEU A 179 10.85 2.64 13.65
C LEU A 179 11.69 1.40 14.00
N SER A 180 13.02 1.53 13.99
CA SER A 180 13.94 0.44 14.35
C SER A 180 13.68 -0.11 15.75
N ASN A 181 13.48 0.76 16.72
CA ASN A 181 13.17 0.32 18.10
C ASN A 181 11.83 -0.44 18.18
N ILE A 182 10.80 0.00 17.45
CA ILE A 182 9.51 -0.72 17.40
C ILE A 182 9.68 -2.09 16.73
N VAL A 183 10.39 -2.11 15.61
CA VAL A 183 10.64 -3.36 14.87
C VAL A 183 11.42 -4.36 15.73
N GLU A 184 12.46 -3.92 16.42
CA GLU A 184 13.27 -4.78 17.31
C GLU A 184 12.44 -5.34 18.47
N ALA A 185 11.60 -4.53 19.09
CA ALA A 185 10.75 -4.93 20.22
C ALA A 185 9.58 -5.84 19.82
N ASN A 186 9.14 -5.80 18.56
CA ASN A 186 8.00 -6.58 18.09
C ASN A 186 8.37 -8.06 17.90
N GLU A 187 7.59 -8.97 18.51
CA GLU A 187 7.83 -10.42 18.54
C GLU A 187 7.10 -11.21 17.43
N ASN A 188 6.44 -10.53 16.48
CA ASN A 188 5.76 -11.23 15.38
C ASN A 188 6.77 -12.09 14.59
N PRO A 189 6.52 -13.39 14.36
CA PRO A 189 7.45 -14.28 13.67
C PRO A 189 7.43 -14.06 12.15
N ILE A 190 7.98 -12.92 11.73
CA ILE A 190 8.13 -12.47 10.35
C ILE A 190 9.61 -12.28 10.01
N ARG A 191 9.91 -12.20 8.71
CA ARG A 191 11.24 -11.83 8.25
C ARG A 191 11.38 -10.30 8.26
N LYS A 192 12.26 -9.77 9.09
CA LYS A 192 12.60 -8.35 9.17
C LYS A 192 13.77 -8.09 8.22
N MET A 193 13.56 -7.19 7.26
CA MET A 193 14.54 -6.80 6.24
C MET A 193 14.79 -5.31 6.36
N GLU A 194 15.93 -4.95 6.89
CA GLU A 194 16.37 -3.57 7.02
C GLU A 194 16.91 -3.04 5.69
N TYR A 195 16.69 -1.78 5.42
CA TYR A 195 17.39 -1.04 4.37
C TYR A 195 17.87 0.31 4.90
N ARG A 196 18.88 0.84 4.23
CA ARG A 196 19.44 2.18 4.48
C ARG A 196 19.64 2.91 3.16
N THR A 197 19.92 4.19 3.24
CA THR A 197 20.30 4.99 2.07
C THR A 197 21.56 4.38 1.44
N PRO A 198 21.51 3.91 0.18
CA PRO A 198 22.68 3.37 -0.49
C PRO A 198 23.71 4.46 -0.79
N ALA A 199 24.94 4.06 -1.12
CA ALA A 199 25.99 4.99 -1.50
C ALA A 199 25.61 5.73 -2.79
N PHE A 200 25.78 7.05 -2.80
CA PHE A 200 25.54 7.91 -3.95
C PHE A 200 26.50 9.08 -3.97
N GLU A 201 26.72 9.65 -5.15
CA GLU A 201 27.49 10.86 -5.37
C GLU A 201 26.66 11.90 -6.11
N THR A 202 26.98 13.18 -5.91
CA THR A 202 26.32 14.27 -6.64
C THR A 202 27.35 15.11 -7.36
N HIS A 203 27.25 15.19 -8.68
CA HIS A 203 28.15 15.95 -9.54
C HIS A 203 27.35 16.87 -10.45
N ASN A 204 27.65 18.18 -10.43
CA ASN A 204 26.96 19.18 -11.27
C ASN A 204 25.43 19.23 -11.11
N GLY A 205 24.91 18.90 -9.93
CA GLY A 205 23.46 18.85 -9.67
C GLY A 205 22.79 17.52 -10.03
N GLU A 206 23.53 16.57 -10.59
CA GLU A 206 23.04 15.25 -10.94
C GLU A 206 23.49 14.22 -9.88
N THR A 207 22.62 13.34 -9.48
CA THR A 207 22.84 12.30 -8.47
C THR A 207 23.11 10.97 -9.18
N TYR A 208 24.15 10.28 -8.74
CA TYR A 208 24.57 8.98 -9.24
C TYR A 208 24.51 7.96 -8.12
N LEU A 209 23.67 6.95 -8.28
CA LEU A 209 23.65 5.81 -7.37
C LEU A 209 24.85 4.89 -7.67
N ILE A 210 25.59 4.53 -6.64
CA ILE A 210 26.71 3.59 -6.76
C ILE A 210 26.16 2.16 -6.64
N THR A 211 26.20 1.44 -7.75
CA THR A 211 25.75 0.04 -7.83
C THR A 211 26.93 -0.90 -8.04
N SER A 212 26.71 -2.20 -7.94
CA SER A 212 27.72 -3.23 -8.25
C SER A 212 28.15 -3.22 -9.72
N GLU A 213 27.34 -2.67 -10.62
CA GLU A 213 27.60 -2.59 -12.06
C GLU A 213 28.15 -1.23 -12.51
N GLY A 214 28.25 -0.27 -11.59
CA GLY A 214 28.74 1.08 -11.86
C GLY A 214 27.78 2.17 -11.34
N GLU A 215 27.95 3.37 -11.89
CA GLU A 215 27.16 4.55 -11.52
C GLU A 215 25.86 4.60 -12.34
N LEU A 216 24.72 4.71 -11.66
CA LEU A 216 23.42 4.89 -12.27
C LEU A 216 22.99 6.36 -12.12
N PRO A 217 22.87 7.14 -13.23
CA PRO A 217 22.40 8.51 -13.15
C PRO A 217 20.90 8.54 -12.83
N LEU A 218 20.50 9.38 -11.87
CA LEU A 218 19.15 9.48 -11.35
C LEU A 218 18.52 10.87 -11.50
N GLY A 219 19.21 11.80 -12.16
CA GLY A 219 18.83 13.22 -12.20
C GLY A 219 19.10 13.94 -10.87
N GLU A 220 18.39 15.03 -10.60
CA GLU A 220 18.56 15.84 -9.39
C GLU A 220 17.74 15.25 -8.23
N LEU A 221 18.35 14.44 -7.37
CA LEU A 221 17.71 13.81 -6.22
C LEU A 221 18.45 14.10 -4.91
N GLY A 222 17.70 14.19 -3.82
CA GLY A 222 18.25 14.24 -2.46
C GLY A 222 18.38 12.85 -1.82
N ALA A 223 19.07 12.78 -0.67
CA ALA A 223 19.31 11.55 0.07
C ALA A 223 18.00 10.77 0.39
N THR A 224 16.92 11.47 0.76
CA THR A 224 15.62 10.83 1.03
C THR A 224 15.07 10.11 -0.19
N SER A 225 15.15 10.73 -1.38
CA SER A 225 14.68 10.09 -2.62
C SER A 225 15.56 8.89 -3.01
N VAL A 226 16.87 8.96 -2.74
CA VAL A 226 17.79 7.81 -2.92
C VAL A 226 17.44 6.67 -1.97
N SER A 227 17.13 6.96 -0.70
CA SER A 227 16.63 5.97 0.26
C SER A 227 15.32 5.33 -0.22
N ASN A 228 14.40 6.12 -0.80
CA ASN A 228 13.14 5.62 -1.35
C ASN A 228 13.33 4.71 -2.58
N ILE A 229 14.40 4.92 -3.37
CA ILE A 229 14.78 4.00 -4.45
C ILE A 229 15.17 2.64 -3.87
N GLU A 230 15.98 2.61 -2.84
CA GLU A 230 16.38 1.36 -2.17
C GLU A 230 15.15 0.62 -1.61
N ALA A 231 14.24 1.35 -0.97
CA ALA A 231 12.97 0.80 -0.49
C ALA A 231 12.14 0.18 -1.63
N ALA A 232 12.01 0.89 -2.76
CA ALA A 232 11.28 0.40 -3.93
C ALA A 232 11.93 -0.86 -4.53
N LYS A 233 13.28 -0.92 -4.58
CA LYS A 233 14.03 -2.09 -5.01
C LYS A 233 13.68 -3.31 -4.17
N TRP A 234 13.70 -3.19 -2.85
CA TRP A 234 13.36 -4.30 -1.96
C TRP A 234 11.91 -4.78 -2.13
N VAL A 235 10.96 -3.86 -2.36
CA VAL A 235 9.58 -4.24 -2.68
C VAL A 235 9.52 -5.00 -4.00
N CYS A 236 10.17 -4.50 -5.06
CA CYS A 236 10.19 -5.12 -6.39
C CYS A 236 10.83 -6.51 -6.35
N GLN A 237 11.93 -6.70 -5.59
CA GLN A 237 12.55 -8.01 -5.42
C GLN A 237 11.60 -9.04 -4.76
N ASN A 238 10.77 -8.60 -3.81
CA ASN A 238 9.74 -9.45 -3.21
C ASN A 238 8.50 -9.66 -4.12
N MET A 239 8.50 -9.01 -5.29
CA MET A 239 7.51 -9.19 -6.36
C MET A 239 8.12 -9.82 -7.63
N ALA A 240 9.24 -10.54 -7.47
CA ALA A 240 9.94 -11.27 -8.52
C ALA A 240 10.51 -10.37 -9.65
N ILE A 241 10.98 -9.18 -9.31
CA ILE A 241 11.85 -8.34 -10.14
C ILE A 241 13.25 -8.43 -9.52
N ASP A 242 14.26 -8.79 -10.26
CA ASP A 242 15.61 -8.80 -9.71
C ASP A 242 16.25 -7.39 -9.65
N GLU A 243 17.44 -7.31 -9.05
CA GLU A 243 18.09 -6.02 -8.82
C GLU A 243 18.52 -5.35 -10.12
N ALA A 244 19.04 -6.12 -11.08
CA ALA A 244 19.49 -5.58 -12.36
C ALA A 244 18.29 -5.05 -13.17
N ASP A 245 17.21 -5.81 -13.23
CA ASP A 245 15.94 -5.39 -13.85
C ASP A 245 15.39 -4.12 -13.20
N PHE A 246 15.44 -4.03 -11.86
CA PHE A 246 14.99 -2.82 -11.17
C PHE A 246 15.82 -1.59 -11.56
N TYR A 247 17.14 -1.70 -11.61
CA TYR A 247 17.99 -0.57 -11.99
C TYR A 247 17.85 -0.20 -13.46
N GLU A 248 17.61 -1.16 -14.36
CA GLU A 248 17.28 -0.87 -15.75
C GLU A 248 16.00 -0.03 -15.85
N ALA A 249 14.96 -0.40 -15.13
CA ALA A 249 13.72 0.38 -15.07
C ALA A 249 13.93 1.78 -14.46
N MET A 250 14.81 1.91 -13.46
CA MET A 250 15.12 3.22 -12.85
C MET A 250 15.90 4.13 -13.79
N ALA A 251 16.72 3.60 -14.69
CA ALA A 251 17.39 4.39 -15.73
C ALA A 251 16.42 5.04 -16.71
N ASP A 252 15.22 4.45 -16.92
CA ASP A 252 14.13 4.99 -17.75
C ASP A 252 13.13 5.86 -16.95
N TYR A 253 13.26 5.91 -15.62
CA TYR A 253 12.34 6.65 -14.77
C TYR A 253 12.64 8.14 -14.78
N HIS A 254 11.74 8.90 -15.40
CA HIS A 254 11.80 10.37 -15.43
C HIS A 254 10.63 10.95 -14.61
N LEU A 255 10.94 11.87 -13.70
CA LEU A 255 9.96 12.62 -12.89
C LEU A 255 9.16 13.61 -13.74
#